data_fae9165890ec6a15008de5dd9b958839
#
_entry.id   fae9165890ec6a15008de5dd9b958839
#
_cell.length_a   1.000
_cell.length_b   1.000
_cell.length_c   1.000
_cell.angle_alpha   90.00
_cell.angle_beta   90.00
_cell.angle_gamma   90.00
#
_symmetry.space_group_name_H-M   'P 1'
#
loop_
_entity.id
_entity.type
_entity.pdbx_description
1 polymer ?
#
loop_
_entity_poly.entity_id
_entity_poly.type
_entity_poly.pdbx_seq_one_letter_code
_entity_poly.pdbx_strand_id
1 'polypeptide(L)'
;MIIYPDIEIQNGQSVNLPRGLREEPVTYNLSPRDAARQFQVAGAEWLHIVDLDGVFQGGRHNAELMCKIIEEAKVPVQVAGGVRTENAVDWWFDHGATRVVLGTVAVKNQNLLRDVCARYPEKVVVSIDARGGYALIDGWRTRTSFTPMELARNFEDVGAAAIIYTDIDRFENHPESSFAGTTEIAAAIRIPVISTGTVDTLDDVSYLKYLPNISGVIVGRALFSEAVRLEDAIAVASGPGVDPSLAEEGVRARPPVPPKATREHNYRTLGQELLDLDRAHKAGTISDSQFEQAKLDLLQKSAS
;
A
#
# COMPACT_ATOMS: atom_id res chain seq x y z
N MET A 1 10.73 0.43 2.34
CA MET A 1 9.25 0.34 2.19
C MET A 1 8.92 -0.94 1.42
N ILE A 2 7.95 -1.73 1.87
CA ILE A 2 7.58 -3.02 1.25
C ILE A 2 6.58 -2.78 0.11
N ILE A 3 6.77 -3.45 -1.03
CA ILE A 3 5.75 -3.55 -2.08
C ILE A 3 4.96 -4.82 -1.87
N TYR A 4 3.64 -4.70 -1.73
CA TYR A 4 2.70 -5.81 -1.61
C TYR A 4 1.98 -5.98 -2.96
N PRO A 5 2.38 -6.92 -3.83
CA PRO A 5 1.56 -7.24 -5.00
C PRO A 5 0.18 -7.70 -4.54
N ASP A 6 -0.86 -7.11 -5.15
CA ASP A 6 -2.25 -7.38 -4.83
C ASP A 6 -2.87 -8.33 -5.84
N ILE A 7 -3.55 -9.35 -5.35
CA ILE A 7 -4.29 -10.32 -6.16
C ILE A 7 -5.74 -10.31 -5.69
N GLU A 8 -6.56 -9.52 -6.34
CA GLU A 8 -8.01 -9.51 -6.11
C GLU A 8 -8.67 -10.67 -6.85
N ILE A 9 -9.46 -11.47 -6.11
CA ILE A 9 -10.08 -12.69 -6.65
C ILE A 9 -11.61 -12.55 -6.63
N GLN A 10 -12.23 -12.67 -7.79
CA GLN A 10 -13.68 -12.79 -7.95
C GLN A 10 -14.01 -13.99 -8.85
N ASN A 11 -14.89 -14.86 -8.38
CA ASN A 11 -15.26 -16.11 -9.09
C ASN A 11 -14.05 -16.94 -9.54
N GLY A 12 -12.99 -17.00 -8.71
CA GLY A 12 -11.77 -17.75 -8.98
C GLY A 12 -10.81 -17.10 -9.99
N GLN A 13 -11.07 -15.90 -10.45
CA GLN A 13 -10.25 -15.17 -11.43
C GLN A 13 -9.57 -13.95 -10.81
N SER A 14 -8.41 -13.58 -11.35
CA SER A 14 -7.76 -12.31 -11.01
C SER A 14 -8.53 -11.17 -11.68
N VAL A 15 -8.94 -10.20 -10.89
CA VAL A 15 -9.73 -9.07 -11.38
C VAL A 15 -9.23 -7.74 -10.82
N ASN A 16 -9.71 -6.65 -11.39
CA ASN A 16 -9.75 -5.34 -10.78
C ASN A 16 -11.18 -4.80 -10.86
N LEU A 17 -11.63 -4.11 -9.83
CA LEU A 17 -12.95 -3.48 -9.82
C LEU A 17 -12.81 -1.97 -10.05
N PRO A 18 -12.98 -1.48 -11.29
CA PRO A 18 -13.00 -0.04 -11.55
C PRO A 18 -14.07 0.63 -10.69
N ARG A 19 -13.69 1.69 -9.96
CA ARG A 19 -14.57 2.39 -9.01
C ARG A 19 -15.23 1.50 -7.94
N GLY A 20 -14.66 0.32 -7.65
CA GLY A 20 -15.26 -0.65 -6.73
C GLY A 20 -16.56 -1.29 -7.21
N LEU A 21 -16.88 -1.21 -8.50
CA LEU A 21 -18.11 -1.75 -9.08
C LEU A 21 -17.99 -3.25 -9.31
N ARG A 22 -18.70 -4.03 -8.48
CA ARG A 22 -18.71 -5.50 -8.53
C ARG A 22 -19.17 -6.05 -9.87
N GLU A 23 -20.11 -5.37 -10.51
CA GLU A 23 -20.81 -5.82 -11.71
C GLU A 23 -19.98 -5.62 -12.99
N GLU A 24 -18.91 -4.83 -12.91
CA GLU A 24 -18.07 -4.47 -14.05
C GLU A 24 -16.59 -4.82 -13.81
N PRO A 25 -16.26 -6.07 -13.44
CA PRO A 25 -14.86 -6.44 -13.21
C PRO A 25 -14.05 -6.44 -14.51
N VAL A 26 -12.86 -5.91 -14.44
CA VAL A 26 -11.84 -6.15 -15.47
C VAL A 26 -11.13 -7.45 -15.09
N THR A 27 -11.33 -8.50 -15.85
CA THR A 27 -10.69 -9.80 -15.62
C THR A 27 -9.35 -9.85 -16.34
N TYR A 28 -8.33 -10.30 -15.64
CA TYR A 28 -7.00 -10.50 -16.20
C TYR A 28 -6.84 -11.95 -16.74
N ASN A 29 -6.04 -12.11 -17.80
CA ASN A 29 -5.74 -13.43 -18.36
C ASN A 29 -4.76 -14.26 -17.50
N LEU A 30 -4.22 -13.68 -16.44
CA LEU A 30 -3.30 -14.33 -15.52
C LEU A 30 -4.07 -14.90 -14.34
N SER A 31 -4.00 -16.22 -14.11
CA SER A 31 -4.67 -16.85 -12.97
C SER A 31 -4.09 -16.35 -11.64
N PRO A 32 -4.89 -16.35 -10.53
CA PRO A 32 -4.36 -15.92 -9.23
C PRO A 32 -3.11 -16.70 -8.77
N ARG A 33 -3.03 -17.99 -9.04
CA ARG A 33 -1.84 -18.81 -8.70
C ARG A 33 -0.63 -18.44 -9.56
N ASP A 34 -0.83 -18.22 -10.84
CA ASP A 34 0.28 -17.83 -11.73
C ASP A 34 0.75 -16.41 -11.43
N ALA A 35 -0.17 -15.49 -11.09
CA ALA A 35 0.18 -14.16 -10.60
C ALA A 35 1.04 -14.23 -9.32
N ALA A 36 0.63 -15.04 -8.34
CA ALA A 36 1.38 -15.23 -7.11
C ALA A 36 2.80 -15.78 -7.38
N ARG A 37 2.94 -16.71 -8.32
CA ARG A 37 4.26 -17.25 -8.71
C ARG A 37 5.11 -16.21 -9.42
N GLN A 38 4.53 -15.47 -10.38
CA GLN A 38 5.26 -14.43 -11.12
C GLN A 38 5.75 -13.32 -10.20
N PHE A 39 4.90 -12.85 -9.29
CA PHE A 39 5.30 -11.82 -8.33
C PHE A 39 6.43 -12.29 -7.41
N GLN A 40 6.41 -13.54 -6.96
CA GLN A 40 7.51 -14.09 -6.16
C GLN A 40 8.82 -14.21 -6.96
N VAL A 41 8.75 -14.61 -8.24
CA VAL A 41 9.92 -14.65 -9.14
C VAL A 41 10.48 -13.26 -9.37
N ALA A 42 9.60 -12.25 -9.45
CA ALA A 42 9.97 -10.84 -9.59
C ALA A 42 10.49 -10.20 -8.29
N GLY A 43 10.58 -10.96 -7.19
CA GLY A 43 11.20 -10.52 -5.95
C GLY A 43 10.23 -9.99 -4.88
N ALA A 44 8.92 -10.27 -5.00
CA ALA A 44 7.97 -9.91 -3.95
C ALA A 44 8.41 -10.48 -2.58
N GLU A 45 8.40 -9.63 -1.55
CA GLU A 45 8.68 -10.02 -0.17
C GLU A 45 7.41 -10.43 0.59
N TRP A 46 6.25 -10.01 0.10
CA TRP A 46 4.92 -10.30 0.62
C TRP A 46 3.94 -10.46 -0.54
N LEU A 47 2.81 -11.14 -0.28
CA LEU A 47 1.63 -11.11 -1.15
C LEU A 47 0.43 -10.58 -0.36
N HIS A 48 -0.41 -9.77 -1.02
CA HIS A 48 -1.73 -9.39 -0.54
C HIS A 48 -2.78 -10.07 -1.41
N ILE A 49 -3.73 -10.79 -0.80
CA ILE A 49 -4.74 -11.56 -1.53
C ILE A 49 -6.12 -11.21 -0.99
N VAL A 50 -7.05 -10.87 -1.87
CA VAL A 50 -8.39 -10.41 -1.50
C VAL A 50 -9.47 -11.32 -2.07
N ASP A 51 -10.30 -11.91 -1.21
CA ASP A 51 -11.55 -12.57 -1.60
C ASP A 51 -12.66 -11.54 -1.80
N LEU A 52 -12.82 -11.04 -3.03
CA LEU A 52 -13.85 -10.04 -3.36
C LEU A 52 -15.27 -10.61 -3.23
N ASP A 53 -15.49 -11.89 -3.53
CA ASP A 53 -16.79 -12.52 -3.29
C ASP A 53 -17.12 -12.50 -1.81
N GLY A 54 -16.13 -12.77 -0.95
CA GLY A 54 -16.23 -12.63 0.50
C GLY A 54 -16.51 -11.20 0.97
N VAL A 55 -15.91 -10.19 0.32
CA VAL A 55 -16.19 -8.79 0.63
C VAL A 55 -17.68 -8.48 0.48
N PHE A 56 -18.29 -8.90 -0.63
CA PHE A 56 -19.67 -8.55 -0.97
C PHE A 56 -20.71 -9.45 -0.30
N GLN A 57 -20.43 -10.75 -0.19
CA GLN A 57 -21.39 -11.75 0.26
C GLN A 57 -21.13 -12.22 1.71
N GLY A 58 -19.93 -11.91 2.24
CA GLY A 58 -19.43 -12.53 3.47
C GLY A 58 -18.97 -13.97 3.21
N GLY A 59 -18.25 -14.54 4.17
CA GLY A 59 -17.71 -15.90 4.03
C GLY A 59 -16.39 -15.97 3.28
N ARG A 60 -16.06 -17.14 2.78
CA ARG A 60 -14.76 -17.50 2.19
C ARG A 60 -14.99 -18.22 0.88
N HIS A 61 -15.41 -17.48 -0.14
CA HIS A 61 -15.85 -18.06 -1.42
C HIS A 61 -14.67 -18.62 -2.23
N ASN A 62 -13.51 -17.96 -2.18
CA ASN A 62 -12.31 -18.36 -2.90
C ASN A 62 -11.28 -19.09 -1.99
N ALA A 63 -11.70 -19.58 -0.81
CA ALA A 63 -10.80 -20.13 0.22
C ALA A 63 -9.91 -21.25 -0.30
N GLU A 64 -10.45 -22.22 -1.05
CA GLU A 64 -9.65 -23.33 -1.57
C GLU A 64 -8.51 -22.85 -2.47
N LEU A 65 -8.79 -21.89 -3.35
CA LEU A 65 -7.79 -21.30 -4.22
C LEU A 65 -6.74 -20.51 -3.44
N MET A 66 -7.19 -19.70 -2.46
CA MET A 66 -6.30 -18.90 -1.63
C MET A 66 -5.40 -19.78 -0.75
N CYS A 67 -5.92 -20.87 -0.18
CA CYS A 67 -5.11 -21.83 0.56
C CYS A 67 -4.02 -22.45 -0.32
N LYS A 68 -4.34 -22.83 -1.56
CA LYS A 68 -3.33 -23.33 -2.52
C LYS A 68 -2.23 -22.30 -2.80
N ILE A 69 -2.60 -21.01 -2.90
CA ILE A 69 -1.61 -19.93 -3.06
C ILE A 69 -0.74 -19.82 -1.80
N ILE A 70 -1.33 -19.87 -0.61
CA ILE A 70 -0.62 -19.79 0.66
C ILE A 70 0.36 -20.97 0.82
N GLU A 71 -0.07 -22.19 0.51
CA GLU A 71 0.77 -23.41 0.56
C GLU A 71 1.98 -23.33 -0.38
N GLU A 72 1.80 -22.75 -1.58
CA GLU A 72 2.84 -22.62 -2.59
C GLU A 72 3.74 -21.40 -2.37
N ALA A 73 3.29 -20.44 -1.57
CA ALA A 73 4.03 -19.21 -1.33
C ALA A 73 5.30 -19.46 -0.51
N LYS A 74 6.40 -18.87 -0.95
CA LYS A 74 7.68 -18.84 -0.22
C LYS A 74 7.88 -17.54 0.56
N VAL A 75 6.90 -16.67 0.47
CA VAL A 75 6.84 -15.36 1.14
C VAL A 75 5.59 -15.28 1.99
N PRO A 76 5.57 -14.46 3.03
CA PRO A 76 4.38 -14.25 3.85
C PRO A 76 3.21 -13.74 3.03
N VAL A 77 2.01 -14.21 3.40
CA VAL A 77 0.75 -13.87 2.73
C VAL A 77 -0.18 -13.15 3.70
N GLN A 78 -0.68 -12.00 3.26
CA GLN A 78 -1.70 -11.20 3.94
C GLN A 78 -3.04 -11.41 3.25
N VAL A 79 -4.03 -11.89 4.00
CA VAL A 79 -5.35 -12.26 3.47
C VAL A 79 -6.39 -11.22 3.86
N ALA A 80 -7.21 -10.82 2.88
CA ALA A 80 -8.33 -9.92 3.05
C ALA A 80 -9.61 -10.46 2.40
N GLY A 81 -10.75 -9.85 2.75
CA GLY A 81 -12.04 -10.18 2.14
C GLY A 81 -12.87 -11.14 2.97
N GLY A 82 -14.09 -10.74 3.33
CA GLY A 82 -15.10 -11.58 3.97
C GLY A 82 -14.86 -12.01 5.42
N VAL A 83 -13.76 -11.61 6.04
CA VAL A 83 -13.44 -11.97 7.44
C VAL A 83 -14.29 -11.14 8.41
N ARG A 84 -15.29 -11.78 9.03
CA ARG A 84 -16.29 -11.08 9.85
C ARG A 84 -16.50 -11.69 11.25
N THR A 85 -15.85 -12.79 11.57
CA THR A 85 -15.98 -13.51 12.85
C THR A 85 -14.61 -13.95 13.35
N GLU A 86 -14.51 -14.20 14.67
CA GLU A 86 -13.29 -14.75 15.28
C GLU A 86 -12.91 -16.08 14.64
N ASN A 87 -13.88 -16.99 14.47
CA ASN A 87 -13.65 -18.28 13.81
C ASN A 87 -13.10 -18.14 12.39
N ALA A 88 -13.45 -17.06 11.66
CA ALA A 88 -12.89 -16.81 10.36
C ALA A 88 -11.43 -16.34 10.43
N VAL A 89 -11.07 -15.58 11.47
CA VAL A 89 -9.68 -15.18 11.74
C VAL A 89 -8.85 -16.39 12.11
N ASP A 90 -9.33 -17.20 13.08
CA ASP A 90 -8.67 -18.43 13.54
C ASP A 90 -8.44 -19.37 12.34
N TRP A 91 -9.45 -19.55 11.51
CA TRP A 91 -9.39 -20.42 10.34
C TRP A 91 -8.31 -20.00 9.33
N TRP A 92 -8.16 -18.70 9.04
CA TRP A 92 -7.12 -18.23 8.13
C TRP A 92 -5.72 -18.45 8.69
N PHE A 93 -5.50 -18.24 9.99
CA PHE A 93 -4.22 -18.53 10.63
C PHE A 93 -3.90 -20.02 10.64
N ASP A 94 -4.88 -20.90 10.91
CA ASP A 94 -4.73 -22.35 10.83
C ASP A 94 -4.39 -22.84 9.43
N HIS A 95 -4.77 -22.07 8.38
CA HIS A 95 -4.44 -22.38 6.98
C HIS A 95 -3.23 -21.59 6.44
N GLY A 96 -2.39 -21.05 7.33
CA GLY A 96 -1.07 -20.54 7.01
C GLY A 96 -1.02 -19.05 6.60
N ALA A 97 -2.12 -18.31 6.69
CA ALA A 97 -2.07 -16.85 6.50
C ALA A 97 -1.11 -16.22 7.53
N THR A 98 -0.22 -15.35 7.08
CA THR A 98 0.72 -14.64 7.97
C THR A 98 0.04 -13.46 8.66
N ARG A 99 -0.82 -12.74 7.94
CA ARG A 99 -1.65 -11.65 8.45
C ARG A 99 -3.07 -11.77 7.92
N VAL A 100 -4.02 -11.33 8.73
CA VAL A 100 -5.44 -11.21 8.36
C VAL A 100 -5.85 -9.76 8.41
N VAL A 101 -6.55 -9.30 7.36
CA VAL A 101 -7.03 -7.92 7.24
C VAL A 101 -8.51 -7.86 7.59
N LEU A 102 -8.86 -7.00 8.51
CA LEU A 102 -10.23 -6.71 8.94
C LEU A 102 -10.65 -5.32 8.45
N GLY A 103 -11.67 -5.25 7.59
CA GLY A 103 -12.25 -4.00 7.13
C GLY A 103 -13.54 -3.68 7.90
N THR A 104 -14.68 -3.90 7.27
CA THR A 104 -16.02 -3.61 7.78
C THR A 104 -16.26 -4.06 9.23
N VAL A 105 -15.80 -5.26 9.61
CA VAL A 105 -16.00 -5.80 10.94
C VAL A 105 -15.26 -5.02 12.02
N ALA A 106 -14.08 -4.48 11.71
CA ALA A 106 -13.30 -3.67 12.65
C ALA A 106 -14.03 -2.40 13.07
N VAL A 107 -14.84 -1.83 12.17
CA VAL A 107 -15.70 -0.68 12.48
C VAL A 107 -16.97 -1.10 13.21
N LYS A 108 -17.61 -2.20 12.78
CA LYS A 108 -18.91 -2.64 13.31
C LYS A 108 -18.83 -3.37 14.65
N ASN A 109 -17.71 -4.04 14.94
CA ASN A 109 -17.53 -4.87 16.13
C ASN A 109 -16.14 -4.69 16.74
N GLN A 110 -15.97 -3.64 17.50
CA GLN A 110 -14.70 -3.32 18.15
C GLN A 110 -14.30 -4.31 19.26
N ASN A 111 -15.25 -5.03 19.86
CA ASN A 111 -14.93 -6.08 20.83
C ASN A 111 -14.22 -7.24 20.11
N LEU A 112 -14.78 -7.72 18.99
CA LEU A 112 -14.10 -8.72 18.16
C LEU A 112 -12.68 -8.25 17.77
N LEU A 113 -12.53 -7.00 17.30
CA LEU A 113 -11.23 -6.47 16.92
C LEU A 113 -10.24 -6.53 18.09
N ARG A 114 -10.65 -6.08 19.29
CA ARG A 114 -9.80 -6.12 20.48
C ARG A 114 -9.39 -7.55 20.84
N ASP A 115 -10.34 -8.49 20.83
CA ASP A 115 -10.11 -9.87 21.21
C ASP A 115 -9.14 -10.57 20.24
N VAL A 116 -9.31 -10.35 18.93
CA VAL A 116 -8.39 -10.95 17.93
C VAL A 116 -7.02 -10.26 17.91
N CYS A 117 -6.92 -8.95 18.10
CA CYS A 117 -5.63 -8.27 18.24
C CYS A 117 -4.85 -8.76 19.48
N ALA A 118 -5.54 -8.97 20.60
CA ALA A 118 -4.92 -9.52 21.80
C ALA A 118 -4.47 -10.99 21.62
N ARG A 119 -5.25 -11.80 20.89
CA ARG A 119 -4.95 -13.21 20.63
C ARG A 119 -3.83 -13.40 19.60
N TYR A 120 -3.77 -12.51 18.60
CA TYR A 120 -2.83 -12.59 17.48
C TYR A 120 -2.02 -11.28 17.34
N PRO A 121 -1.16 -10.97 18.31
CA PRO A 121 -0.36 -9.74 18.27
C PRO A 121 0.49 -9.70 16.99
N GLU A 122 0.59 -8.51 16.38
CA GLU A 122 1.31 -8.22 15.14
C GLU A 122 0.79 -8.94 13.86
N LYS A 123 -0.34 -9.65 13.94
CA LYS A 123 -0.88 -10.40 12.81
C LYS A 123 -2.21 -9.87 12.27
N VAL A 124 -2.90 -9.01 13.04
CA VAL A 124 -4.18 -8.43 12.63
C VAL A 124 -3.97 -7.03 12.07
N VAL A 125 -4.26 -6.86 10.80
CA VAL A 125 -4.19 -5.59 10.08
C VAL A 125 -5.61 -5.06 9.88
N VAL A 126 -5.80 -3.75 9.90
CA VAL A 126 -7.12 -3.14 9.71
C VAL A 126 -7.12 -2.28 8.46
N SER A 127 -8.15 -2.38 7.62
CA SER A 127 -8.33 -1.48 6.47
C SER A 127 -9.30 -0.34 6.79
N ILE A 128 -8.93 0.86 6.35
CA ILE A 128 -9.75 2.07 6.35
C ILE A 128 -9.85 2.55 4.91
N ASP A 129 -11.04 2.47 4.35
CA ASP A 129 -11.35 2.98 3.03
C ASP A 129 -12.13 4.28 3.21
N ALA A 130 -11.67 5.39 2.61
CA ALA A 130 -12.21 6.72 2.85
C ALA A 130 -12.62 7.43 1.56
N ARG A 131 -13.74 8.15 1.62
CA ARG A 131 -14.23 9.04 0.56
C ARG A 131 -14.84 10.28 1.18
N GLY A 132 -14.49 11.47 0.66
CA GLY A 132 -15.03 12.74 1.10
C GLY A 132 -14.87 12.99 2.60
N GLY A 133 -13.74 12.56 3.19
CA GLY A 133 -13.43 12.74 4.62
C GLY A 133 -14.10 11.75 5.58
N TYR A 134 -14.80 10.72 5.08
CA TYR A 134 -15.48 9.72 5.91
C TYR A 134 -15.10 8.30 5.52
N ALA A 135 -15.04 7.40 6.51
CA ALA A 135 -14.80 5.99 6.26
C ALA A 135 -16.02 5.29 5.64
N LEU A 136 -15.75 4.41 4.67
CA LEU A 136 -16.73 3.56 4.02
C LEU A 136 -16.54 2.09 4.44
N ILE A 137 -17.63 1.36 4.50
CA ILE A 137 -17.68 -0.07 4.83
C ILE A 137 -18.57 -0.83 3.83
N ASP A 138 -18.67 -2.14 3.99
CA ASP A 138 -19.50 -3.02 3.15
C ASP A 138 -19.15 -2.95 1.66
N GLY A 139 -17.84 -2.94 1.34
CA GLY A 139 -17.36 -2.80 -0.04
C GLY A 139 -17.73 -1.43 -0.63
N TRP A 140 -17.46 -0.37 0.12
CA TRP A 140 -17.66 1.05 -0.22
C TRP A 140 -19.13 1.50 -0.37
N ARG A 141 -20.09 0.64 0.01
CA ARG A 141 -21.55 0.91 -0.17
C ARG A 141 -22.17 1.69 0.97
N THR A 142 -21.56 1.66 2.14
CA THR A 142 -22.10 2.30 3.34
C THR A 142 -21.12 3.31 3.89
N ARG A 143 -21.50 4.60 3.87
CA ARG A 143 -20.75 5.66 4.53
C ARG A 143 -21.02 5.60 6.04
N THR A 144 -19.97 5.70 6.81
CA THR A 144 -20.06 5.82 8.28
C THR A 144 -20.10 7.28 8.72
N SER A 145 -20.27 7.52 10.01
CA SER A 145 -20.09 8.85 10.62
C SER A 145 -18.66 9.10 11.09
N PHE A 146 -17.78 8.11 10.99
CA PHE A 146 -16.39 8.20 11.45
C PHE A 146 -15.49 8.80 10.39
N THR A 147 -14.60 9.67 10.82
CA THR A 147 -13.46 10.09 9.99
C THR A 147 -12.38 8.99 9.98
N PRO A 148 -11.54 8.94 8.93
CA PRO A 148 -10.40 8.01 8.89
C PRO A 148 -9.48 8.17 10.09
N MET A 149 -9.27 9.40 10.54
CA MET A 149 -8.40 9.72 11.67
C MET A 149 -8.92 9.15 13.00
N GLU A 150 -10.23 9.28 13.27
CA GLU A 150 -10.83 8.70 14.47
C GLU A 150 -10.68 7.20 14.50
N LEU A 151 -10.90 6.52 13.35
CA LEU A 151 -10.71 5.08 13.24
C LEU A 151 -9.25 4.67 13.39
N ALA A 152 -8.33 5.40 12.75
CA ALA A 152 -6.91 5.08 12.81
C ALA A 152 -6.37 5.09 14.25
N ARG A 153 -6.72 6.11 15.02
CA ARG A 153 -6.35 6.20 16.45
C ARG A 153 -6.98 5.08 17.27
N ASN A 154 -8.26 4.82 17.05
CA ASN A 154 -8.94 3.73 17.74
C ASN A 154 -8.30 2.37 17.46
N PHE A 155 -7.92 2.09 16.21
CA PHE A 155 -7.30 0.84 15.80
C PHE A 155 -5.85 0.72 16.32
N GLU A 156 -5.13 1.84 16.44
CA GLU A 156 -3.84 1.87 17.15
C GLU A 156 -4.01 1.49 18.62
N ASP A 157 -4.97 2.09 19.30
CA ASP A 157 -5.23 1.85 20.74
C ASP A 157 -5.63 0.39 21.04
N VAL A 158 -6.30 -0.28 20.11
CA VAL A 158 -6.67 -1.70 20.29
C VAL A 158 -5.57 -2.67 19.88
N GLY A 159 -4.43 -2.20 19.39
CA GLY A 159 -3.26 -3.01 19.08
C GLY A 159 -3.27 -3.64 17.69
N ALA A 160 -3.86 -3.01 16.70
CA ALA A 160 -3.70 -3.43 15.31
C ALA A 160 -2.23 -3.40 14.88
N ALA A 161 -1.80 -4.38 14.08
CA ALA A 161 -0.42 -4.50 13.63
C ALA A 161 -0.01 -3.45 12.59
N ALA A 162 -0.96 -3.02 11.78
CA ALA A 162 -0.80 -1.98 10.76
C ALA A 162 -2.19 -1.49 10.30
N ILE A 163 -2.22 -0.33 9.65
CA ILE A 163 -3.40 0.17 8.95
C ILE A 163 -3.13 0.15 7.45
N ILE A 164 -4.05 -0.46 6.70
CA ILE A 164 -4.15 -0.26 5.25
C ILE A 164 -5.08 0.92 5.04
N TYR A 165 -4.60 1.94 4.33
CA TYR A 165 -5.41 3.12 4.03
C TYR A 165 -5.65 3.26 2.54
N THR A 166 -6.94 3.33 2.16
CA THR A 166 -7.39 3.58 0.78
C THR A 166 -8.06 4.96 0.71
N ASP A 167 -7.45 5.88 -0.02
CA ASP A 167 -8.12 7.11 -0.44
C ASP A 167 -8.90 6.80 -1.73
N ILE A 168 -10.22 6.62 -1.60
CA ILE A 168 -11.08 6.22 -2.72
C ILE A 168 -11.18 7.36 -3.74
N ASP A 169 -11.18 8.62 -3.31
CA ASP A 169 -11.23 9.77 -4.21
C ASP A 169 -10.01 9.78 -5.13
N ARG A 170 -8.82 9.47 -4.59
CA ARG A 170 -7.61 9.29 -5.39
C ARG A 170 -7.68 8.06 -6.29
N PHE A 171 -8.13 6.93 -5.77
CA PHE A 171 -8.28 5.69 -6.53
C PHE A 171 -9.19 5.84 -7.75
N GLU A 172 -10.27 6.62 -7.65
CA GLU A 172 -11.24 6.82 -8.73
C GLU A 172 -10.84 7.93 -9.71
N ASN A 173 -10.24 9.02 -9.22
CA ASN A 173 -10.03 10.26 -9.99
C ASN A 173 -8.62 10.39 -10.57
N HIS A 174 -7.73 9.41 -10.34
CA HIS A 174 -6.39 9.33 -10.90
C HIS A 174 -5.29 10.25 -10.30
N PRO A 175 -4.06 10.19 -10.88
CA PRO A 175 -2.82 10.60 -10.21
C PRO A 175 -2.72 12.10 -9.87
N GLU A 176 -3.60 12.93 -10.36
CA GLU A 176 -3.62 14.36 -10.01
C GLU A 176 -4.20 14.64 -8.62
N SER A 177 -4.83 13.63 -7.98
CA SER A 177 -5.34 13.78 -6.63
C SER A 177 -4.20 13.69 -5.60
N SER A 178 -4.33 14.48 -4.55
CA SER A 178 -3.35 14.65 -3.49
C SER A 178 -3.11 13.36 -2.69
N PHE A 179 -1.90 13.17 -2.16
CA PHE A 179 -1.60 12.18 -1.11
C PHE A 179 -1.96 12.69 0.31
N ALA A 180 -2.70 13.80 0.42
CA ALA A 180 -2.96 14.46 1.70
C ALA A 180 -3.55 13.52 2.76
N GLY A 181 -4.60 12.77 2.42
CA GLY A 181 -5.23 11.82 3.36
C GLY A 181 -4.26 10.74 3.84
N THR A 182 -3.46 10.17 2.94
CA THR A 182 -2.43 9.19 3.29
C THR A 182 -1.37 9.80 4.20
N THR A 183 -0.92 11.02 3.90
CA THR A 183 0.08 11.75 4.69
C THR A 183 -0.44 12.09 6.08
N GLU A 184 -1.68 12.59 6.18
CA GLU A 184 -2.31 12.93 7.46
C GLU A 184 -2.44 11.70 8.38
N ILE A 185 -2.94 10.58 7.86
CA ILE A 185 -3.06 9.33 8.63
C ILE A 185 -1.68 8.86 9.08
N ALA A 186 -0.70 8.81 8.17
CA ALA A 186 0.64 8.33 8.48
C ALA A 186 1.36 9.20 9.53
N ALA A 187 1.15 10.50 9.51
CA ALA A 187 1.73 11.44 10.50
C ALA A 187 1.06 11.39 11.88
N ALA A 188 -0.20 10.93 11.95
CA ALA A 188 -1.02 11.03 13.16
C ALA A 188 -0.97 9.81 14.07
N ILE A 189 -0.47 8.66 13.59
CA ILE A 189 -0.39 7.39 14.31
C ILE A 189 1.04 6.84 14.30
N ARG A 190 1.33 5.89 15.20
CA ARG A 190 2.66 5.27 15.34
C ARG A 190 2.73 3.89 14.69
N ILE A 191 1.60 3.17 14.62
CA ILE A 191 1.58 1.88 13.96
C ILE A 191 1.79 2.05 12.45
N PRO A 192 2.41 1.07 11.78
CA PRO A 192 2.73 1.16 10.36
C PRO A 192 1.50 1.43 9.48
N VAL A 193 1.65 2.31 8.49
CA VAL A 193 0.63 2.54 7.45
C VAL A 193 1.06 1.88 6.15
N ILE A 194 0.14 1.18 5.52
CA ILE A 194 0.27 0.58 4.19
C ILE A 194 -0.71 1.33 3.28
N SER A 195 -0.20 2.03 2.28
CA SER A 195 -1.04 2.74 1.32
C SER A 195 -1.57 1.80 0.26
N THR A 196 -2.79 2.02 -0.24
CA THR A 196 -3.35 1.26 -1.35
C THR A 196 -4.16 2.16 -2.30
N GLY A 197 -4.25 1.74 -3.57
CA GLY A 197 -4.94 2.51 -4.61
C GLY A 197 -4.21 3.76 -5.08
N THR A 198 -2.95 3.94 -4.69
CA THR A 198 -2.19 5.19 -4.88
C THR A 198 -1.07 5.09 -5.91
N VAL A 199 -0.78 3.90 -6.44
CA VAL A 199 0.33 3.67 -7.37
C VAL A 199 -0.17 3.39 -8.77
N ASP A 200 0.12 4.31 -9.69
CA ASP A 200 -0.03 4.14 -11.14
C ASP A 200 1.32 4.22 -11.86
N THR A 201 2.33 4.82 -11.23
CA THR A 201 3.67 5.04 -11.78
C THR A 201 4.75 4.76 -10.74
N LEU A 202 6.02 4.67 -11.18
CA LEU A 202 7.17 4.57 -10.26
C LEU A 202 7.38 5.84 -9.45
N ASP A 203 6.93 6.99 -9.94
CA ASP A 203 6.99 8.25 -9.23
C ASP A 203 6.10 8.22 -7.97
N ASP A 204 4.94 7.57 -8.03
CA ASP A 204 4.08 7.38 -6.86
C ASP A 204 4.77 6.53 -5.79
N VAL A 205 5.47 5.46 -6.19
CA VAL A 205 6.27 4.63 -5.28
C VAL A 205 7.38 5.46 -4.63
N SER A 206 8.06 6.29 -5.43
CA SER A 206 9.10 7.18 -4.95
C SER A 206 8.55 8.19 -3.96
N TYR A 207 7.41 8.80 -4.24
CA TYR A 207 6.76 9.73 -3.33
C TYR A 207 6.40 9.08 -1.99
N LEU A 208 5.69 7.95 -2.02
CA LEU A 208 5.25 7.22 -0.83
C LEU A 208 6.42 6.80 0.07
N LYS A 209 7.55 6.42 -0.52
CA LYS A 209 8.75 6.03 0.21
C LYS A 209 9.27 7.13 1.15
N TYR A 210 9.10 8.40 0.77
CA TYR A 210 9.59 9.53 1.57
C TYR A 210 8.58 10.05 2.59
N LEU A 211 7.33 9.56 2.56
CA LEU A 211 6.37 9.89 3.59
C LEU A 211 6.72 9.21 4.92
N PRO A 212 6.62 9.93 6.05
CA PRO A 212 6.84 9.32 7.36
C PRO A 212 5.83 8.20 7.61
N ASN A 213 6.26 7.14 8.31
CA ASN A 213 5.42 6.03 8.75
C ASN A 213 4.70 5.23 7.64
N ILE A 214 5.04 5.43 6.37
CA ILE A 214 4.59 4.53 5.30
C ILE A 214 5.54 3.33 5.25
N SER A 215 5.05 2.19 5.76
CA SER A 215 5.82 0.94 5.81
C SER A 215 5.74 0.12 4.54
N GLY A 216 4.68 0.31 3.75
CA GLY A 216 4.46 -0.41 2.53
C GLY A 216 3.38 0.18 1.64
N VAL A 217 3.28 -0.37 0.44
CA VAL A 217 2.23 -0.03 -0.52
C VAL A 217 1.70 -1.29 -1.21
N ILE A 218 0.38 -1.39 -1.31
CA ILE A 218 -0.33 -2.45 -2.03
C ILE A 218 -0.51 -1.98 -3.48
N VAL A 219 -0.05 -2.78 -4.44
CA VAL A 219 -0.09 -2.47 -5.86
C VAL A 219 -0.71 -3.63 -6.62
N GLY A 220 -1.86 -3.41 -7.22
CA GLY A 220 -2.59 -4.41 -8.03
C GLY A 220 -2.64 -4.01 -9.50
N ARG A 221 -3.57 -3.12 -9.85
CA ARG A 221 -3.85 -2.69 -11.21
C ARG A 221 -2.61 -2.36 -12.04
N ALA A 222 -1.71 -1.57 -11.49
CA ALA A 222 -0.50 -1.12 -12.20
C ALA A 222 0.46 -2.28 -12.54
N LEU A 223 0.50 -3.34 -11.71
CA LEU A 223 1.29 -4.55 -11.99
C LEU A 223 0.61 -5.42 -13.06
N PHE A 224 -0.69 -5.65 -12.97
CA PHE A 224 -1.41 -6.46 -13.95
C PHE A 224 -1.53 -5.81 -15.33
N SER A 225 -1.54 -4.47 -15.40
CA SER A 225 -1.53 -3.71 -16.65
C SER A 225 -0.12 -3.47 -17.19
N GLU A 226 0.91 -3.92 -16.49
CA GLU A 226 2.34 -3.69 -16.79
C GLU A 226 2.72 -2.19 -16.85
N ALA A 227 1.89 -1.30 -16.32
CA ALA A 227 2.22 0.13 -16.18
C ALA A 227 3.40 0.34 -15.21
N VAL A 228 3.53 -0.55 -14.22
CA VAL A 228 4.66 -0.62 -13.29
C VAL A 228 5.17 -2.06 -13.28
N ARG A 229 6.47 -2.26 -13.46
CA ARG A 229 7.10 -3.56 -13.23
C ARG A 229 7.42 -3.71 -11.75
N LEU A 230 7.18 -4.90 -11.21
CA LEU A 230 7.39 -5.15 -9.79
C LEU A 230 8.85 -4.97 -9.37
N GLU A 231 9.79 -5.47 -10.19
CA GLU A 231 11.23 -5.35 -9.93
C GLU A 231 11.66 -3.89 -9.82
N ASP A 232 11.12 -3.02 -10.69
CA ASP A 232 11.43 -1.59 -10.70
C ASP A 232 10.82 -0.89 -9.47
N ALA A 233 9.58 -1.25 -9.10
CA ALA A 233 8.93 -0.75 -7.89
C ALA A 233 9.71 -1.13 -6.62
N ILE A 234 10.15 -2.39 -6.52
CA ILE A 234 10.98 -2.88 -5.42
C ILE A 234 12.33 -2.13 -5.39
N ALA A 235 12.97 -1.93 -6.53
CA ALA A 235 14.24 -1.19 -6.60
C ALA A 235 14.08 0.26 -6.11
N VAL A 236 12.99 0.95 -6.51
CA VAL A 236 12.66 2.30 -6.03
C VAL A 236 12.39 2.28 -4.52
N ALA A 237 11.58 1.34 -4.05
CA ALA A 237 11.17 1.24 -2.64
C ALA A 237 12.35 0.89 -1.70
N SER A 238 13.30 0.05 -2.17
CA SER A 238 14.45 -0.45 -1.40
C SER A 238 15.69 0.41 -1.52
N GLY A 239 15.75 1.33 -2.50
CA GLY A 239 16.87 2.24 -2.65
C GLY A 239 17.20 2.90 -1.31
N PRO A 240 18.45 3.28 -1.01
CA PRO A 240 18.82 3.78 0.30
C PRO A 240 17.94 4.99 0.67
N GLY A 241 17.06 4.81 1.64
CA GLY A 241 16.66 5.90 2.50
C GLY A 241 17.93 6.37 3.16
N VAL A 242 18.15 7.66 3.29
CA VAL A 242 19.34 8.21 3.94
C VAL A 242 19.48 7.54 5.30
N ASP A 243 20.49 6.70 5.46
CA ASP A 243 20.92 6.22 6.77
C ASP A 243 21.62 7.40 7.44
N PRO A 244 21.05 7.97 8.52
CA PRO A 244 21.68 9.10 9.20
C PRO A 244 23.06 8.77 9.77
N SER A 245 23.44 7.48 9.87
CA SER A 245 24.71 7.03 10.41
C SER A 245 25.86 6.99 9.39
N LEU A 246 25.59 7.16 8.09
CA LEU A 246 26.61 7.15 7.03
C LEU A 246 27.10 8.54 6.60
N ALA A 247 26.77 9.59 7.37
CA ALA A 247 27.21 10.96 7.09
C ALA A 247 28.68 11.25 7.41
N GLU A 248 29.45 10.26 7.88
CA GLU A 248 30.86 10.43 8.24
C GLU A 248 31.77 9.46 7.50
N GLU A 249 31.99 9.61 6.21
CA GLU A 249 33.28 9.29 5.58
C GLU A 249 33.31 9.83 4.14
N GLY A 250 34.10 10.89 3.97
CA GLY A 250 34.26 11.58 2.69
C GLY A 250 35.20 10.88 1.73
N VAL A 251 34.76 10.69 0.51
CA VAL A 251 35.65 10.58 -0.66
C VAL A 251 35.14 11.47 -1.76
N ARG A 252 35.93 12.49 -2.13
CA ARG A 252 35.67 13.42 -3.24
C ARG A 252 35.92 12.74 -4.59
N ALA A 253 34.88 12.48 -5.35
CA ALA A 253 34.99 12.27 -6.79
C ALA A 253 34.28 13.42 -7.53
N ARG A 254 34.94 13.98 -8.55
CA ARG A 254 34.39 15.07 -9.39
C ARG A 254 33.17 14.58 -10.18
N PRO A 255 32.10 15.38 -10.27
CA PRO A 255 30.91 15.01 -11.04
C PRO A 255 31.16 15.10 -12.54
N PRO A 256 30.50 14.26 -13.38
CA PRO A 256 30.48 14.41 -14.82
C PRO A 256 29.63 15.61 -15.22
N VAL A 257 30.07 16.32 -16.26
CA VAL A 257 29.40 17.50 -16.82
C VAL A 257 28.05 17.08 -17.43
N PRO A 258 26.93 17.74 -17.10
CA PRO A 258 25.63 17.40 -17.66
C PRO A 258 25.51 17.83 -19.14
N PRO A 259 24.82 17.08 -20.00
CA PRO A 259 24.54 17.52 -21.37
C PRO A 259 23.59 18.72 -21.40
N LYS A 260 23.80 19.61 -22.36
CA LYS A 260 23.01 20.84 -22.54
C LYS A 260 21.53 20.49 -22.80
N ALA A 261 20.65 21.04 -21.96
CA ALA A 261 19.20 20.89 -22.05
C ALA A 261 18.62 21.62 -23.27
N THR A 262 17.92 20.90 -24.11
CA THR A 262 16.90 21.44 -25.01
C THR A 262 15.64 21.76 -24.20
N ARG A 263 15.12 23.00 -24.34
CA ARG A 263 13.91 23.45 -23.64
C ARG A 263 12.68 22.74 -24.20
N GLU A 264 12.27 21.66 -23.55
CA GLU A 264 10.89 21.17 -23.59
C GLU A 264 10.27 21.41 -22.22
N HIS A 265 9.05 21.98 -22.20
CA HIS A 265 8.29 22.18 -20.98
C HIS A 265 7.81 20.81 -20.49
N ASN A 266 8.65 20.11 -19.74
CA ASN A 266 8.25 18.93 -19.02
C ASN A 266 7.76 19.35 -17.63
N TYR A 267 6.47 19.19 -17.38
CA TYR A 267 5.93 19.15 -16.03
C TYR A 267 6.56 17.94 -15.33
N ARG A 268 7.55 18.18 -14.47
CA ARG A 268 8.13 17.12 -13.65
C ARG A 268 7.10 16.75 -12.59
N THR A 269 6.85 15.44 -12.42
CA THR A 269 6.02 14.96 -11.31
C THR A 269 6.77 15.15 -10.00
N LEU A 270 6.04 15.22 -8.89
CA LEU A 270 6.64 15.36 -7.57
C LEU A 270 7.56 14.16 -7.23
N GLY A 271 7.19 12.94 -7.67
CA GLY A 271 8.04 11.76 -7.53
C GLY A 271 9.37 11.90 -8.27
N GLN A 272 9.34 12.47 -9.48
CA GLN A 272 10.56 12.74 -10.24
C GLN A 272 11.43 13.81 -9.57
N GLU A 273 10.84 14.86 -9.01
CA GLU A 273 11.58 15.89 -8.27
C GLU A 273 12.25 15.31 -7.03
N LEU A 274 11.59 14.41 -6.30
CA LEU A 274 12.15 13.69 -5.15
C LEU A 274 13.31 12.77 -5.55
N LEU A 275 13.18 12.04 -6.67
CA LEU A 275 14.25 11.19 -7.20
C LEU A 275 15.46 12.01 -7.65
N ASP A 276 15.24 13.15 -8.30
CA ASP A 276 16.31 14.03 -8.74
C ASP A 276 17.02 14.68 -7.53
N LEU A 277 16.26 15.02 -6.49
CA LEU A 277 16.78 15.53 -5.22
C LEU A 277 17.65 14.48 -4.51
N ASP A 278 17.20 13.23 -4.44
CA ASP A 278 17.95 12.11 -3.87
C ASP A 278 19.26 11.85 -4.67
N ARG A 279 19.18 11.91 -6.02
CA ARG A 279 20.37 11.79 -6.86
C ARG A 279 21.37 12.92 -6.63
N ALA A 280 20.88 14.17 -6.52
CA ALA A 280 21.72 15.32 -6.25
C ALA A 280 22.41 15.23 -4.89
N HIS A 281 21.72 14.75 -3.88
CA HIS A 281 22.25 14.50 -2.55
C HIS A 281 23.32 13.39 -2.57
N LYS A 282 23.04 12.25 -3.17
CA LYS A 282 23.99 11.12 -3.36
C LYS A 282 25.23 11.52 -4.15
N ALA A 283 25.07 12.45 -5.10
CA ALA A 283 26.20 13.00 -5.87
C ALA A 283 27.00 14.06 -5.07
N GLY A 284 26.61 14.38 -3.83
CA GLY A 284 27.24 15.40 -3.01
C GLY A 284 27.06 16.84 -3.53
N THR A 285 26.07 17.06 -4.41
CA THR A 285 25.77 18.39 -4.98
C THR A 285 24.98 19.27 -4.03
N ILE A 286 24.28 18.66 -3.08
CA ILE A 286 23.56 19.32 -1.98
C ILE A 286 23.91 18.66 -0.65
N SER A 287 23.89 19.45 0.42
CA SER A 287 24.14 18.96 1.78
C SER A 287 22.91 18.28 2.37
N ASP A 288 23.11 17.50 3.46
CA ASP A 288 22.03 16.84 4.20
C ASP A 288 20.93 17.83 4.61
N SER A 289 21.32 19.00 5.13
CA SER A 289 20.36 20.02 5.54
C SER A 289 19.58 20.61 4.37
N GLN A 290 20.22 20.78 3.21
CA GLN A 290 19.57 21.26 1.99
C GLN A 290 18.64 20.18 1.41
N PHE A 291 19.03 18.91 1.49
CA PHE A 291 18.20 17.80 1.07
C PHE A 291 16.93 17.69 1.93
N GLU A 292 17.05 17.68 3.26
CA GLU A 292 15.88 17.58 4.14
C GLU A 292 14.95 18.79 4.02
N GLN A 293 15.49 20.02 3.86
CA GLN A 293 14.66 21.20 3.66
C GLN A 293 13.89 21.12 2.31
N ALA A 294 14.58 20.82 1.23
CA ALA A 294 13.96 20.73 -0.10
C ALA A 294 12.91 19.59 -0.18
N LYS A 295 13.16 18.48 0.50
CA LYS A 295 12.22 17.38 0.63
C LYS A 295 10.95 17.81 1.37
N LEU A 296 11.08 18.51 2.49
CA LEU A 296 9.95 19.06 3.23
C LEU A 296 9.12 20.05 2.39
N ASP A 297 9.80 20.93 1.67
CA ASP A 297 9.14 21.93 0.80
C ASP A 297 8.35 21.25 -0.34
N LEU A 298 8.91 20.19 -0.95
CA LEU A 298 8.22 19.40 -1.98
C LEU A 298 7.01 18.67 -1.43
N LEU A 299 7.12 18.04 -0.26
CA LEU A 299 6.02 17.30 0.37
C LEU A 299 4.89 18.26 0.82
N GLN A 300 5.21 19.47 1.28
CA GLN A 300 4.21 20.47 1.66
C GLN A 300 3.44 21.04 0.47
N LYS A 301 4.09 21.22 -0.69
CA LYS A 301 3.42 21.65 -1.93
C LYS A 301 2.37 20.68 -2.42
N SER A 302 2.50 19.39 -2.12
CA SER A 302 1.54 18.36 -2.52
C SER A 302 0.32 18.27 -1.59
N ALA A 303 0.40 18.87 -0.39
CA ALA A 303 -0.67 18.84 0.61
C ALA A 303 -1.59 20.08 0.53
N SER A 304 -1.26 21.05 -0.32
CA SER A 304 -2.06 22.26 -0.59
C SER A 304 -2.78 22.18 -1.92
#